data_d598dc733478a9bd7919321510dc6914
#
_entry.id   d598dc733478a9bd7919321510dc6914
#
_cell.length_a   1.000
_cell.length_b   1.000
_cell.length_c   1.000
_cell.angle_alpha   90.00
_cell.angle_beta   90.00
_cell.angle_gamma   90.00
#
_symmetry.space_group_name_H-M   'P 1'
#
loop_
_entity.id
_entity.type
_entity.pdbx_description
1 polymer ?
#
loop_
_entity_poly.entity_id
_entity_poly.type
_entity_poly.pdbx_seq_one_letter_code
_entity_poly.pdbx_strand_id
1 'polypeptide(L)'
;MVKLVHGGDIYSAKERIQGTILDFSANINPLGLPDSVKSALMERLDDFALYPDPLCRELVQKIAESEQIAPEHILCANGAAELIFRLVQAIRPRCALVVAPTFAEYEQALNGCSCRVEYHLLKEEQDFVLDDSVLEKIHPHTGIVFLCNPNNPTGQLVDQKLLERILVRCSSCGALLVVDECFRDFLEDCDGNSMKGWVEEFPNLLILRAFTKHFAMAGLRLGYCLCANPPLLERMAGLGQPWGVSVPAQIAGVAALSDTDYLHRTRELIAQERDYLKQQLSKLPVRVIGSQANYIFFHAPEDSEQENSLAAALEQDGILIRSCDNYYGMPKGYYRIAVRSHADNQKLVEAMEHFFAMPIQPVEVQTVTLTAPQPEEPKGEAPALQSEEQPTTSNESGSPSDEPLVEPTSFAAEDAVAETEPPLKVPQQDRQTPPSAEQKWQYRFLRDKQKRYEWEDED
;
A
#
# COMPACT_ATOMS: atom_id res chain seq x y z
N MET A 1 12.66 3.96 -17.43
CA MET A 1 12.65 4.65 -16.12
C MET A 1 11.56 4.05 -15.26
N VAL A 2 11.84 3.83 -13.97
CA VAL A 2 10.79 3.42 -13.00
C VAL A 2 9.88 4.62 -12.80
N LYS A 3 8.57 4.45 -13.03
CA LYS A 3 7.58 5.50 -12.79
C LYS A 3 7.32 5.60 -11.29
N LEU A 4 7.58 6.74 -10.68
CA LEU A 4 7.27 7.00 -9.27
C LEU A 4 5.75 7.16 -9.13
N VAL A 5 5.14 6.34 -8.27
CA VAL A 5 3.67 6.28 -8.11
C VAL A 5 3.20 6.84 -6.76
N HIS A 6 4.15 7.28 -5.90
CA HIS A 6 3.86 7.74 -4.54
C HIS A 6 4.16 9.23 -4.35
N GLY A 7 3.57 9.82 -3.29
CA GLY A 7 4.02 11.09 -2.74
C GLY A 7 5.32 10.94 -1.95
N GLY A 8 5.93 12.09 -1.58
CA GLY A 8 7.17 12.12 -0.79
C GLY A 8 8.44 12.14 -1.64
N ASP A 9 8.36 12.33 -2.94
CA ASP A 9 9.53 12.48 -3.81
C ASP A 9 10.10 13.90 -3.76
N ILE A 10 10.60 14.25 -2.58
CA ILE A 10 11.29 15.54 -2.37
C ILE A 10 12.64 15.62 -3.11
N TYR A 11 13.21 14.49 -3.53
CA TYR A 11 14.50 14.45 -4.22
C TYR A 11 14.37 14.96 -5.65
N SER A 12 13.43 14.44 -6.42
CA SER A 12 13.15 14.95 -7.77
C SER A 12 12.62 16.40 -7.73
N ALA A 13 11.85 16.76 -6.69
CA ALA A 13 11.40 18.14 -6.52
C ALA A 13 12.55 19.11 -6.29
N LYS A 14 13.57 18.75 -5.49
CA LYS A 14 14.78 19.56 -5.27
C LYS A 14 15.59 19.83 -6.52
N GLU A 15 15.48 19.02 -7.56
CA GLU A 15 16.14 19.25 -8.85
C GLU A 15 15.43 20.36 -9.66
N ARG A 16 14.14 20.58 -9.41
CA ARG A 16 13.30 21.53 -10.15
C ARG A 16 13.02 22.82 -9.37
N ILE A 17 12.95 22.74 -8.05
CA ILE A 17 12.56 23.83 -7.16
C ILE A 17 13.78 24.36 -6.43
N GLN A 18 13.98 25.68 -6.49
CA GLN A 18 14.99 26.37 -5.68
C GLN A 18 14.32 26.91 -4.41
N GLY A 19 14.75 26.45 -3.24
CA GLY A 19 14.26 26.95 -1.96
C GLY A 19 13.69 25.88 -1.03
N THR A 20 12.82 26.30 -0.13
CA THR A 20 12.20 25.40 0.85
C THR A 20 11.04 24.67 0.20
N ILE A 21 11.02 23.33 0.36
CA ILE A 21 9.92 22.50 -0.10
C ILE A 21 9.02 22.16 1.08
N LEU A 22 7.73 22.41 0.93
CA LEU A 22 6.66 21.96 1.81
C LEU A 22 6.00 20.73 1.23
N ASP A 23 6.28 19.56 1.79
CA ASP A 23 5.75 18.30 1.29
C ASP A 23 4.44 17.91 1.99
N PHE A 24 3.30 18.17 1.34
CA PHE A 24 1.98 17.71 1.72
C PHE A 24 1.58 16.41 1.02
N SER A 25 2.45 15.86 0.16
CA SER A 25 2.17 14.61 -0.57
C SER A 25 2.42 13.36 0.28
N ALA A 26 3.27 13.47 1.32
CA ALA A 26 3.58 12.40 2.26
C ALA A 26 2.87 12.60 3.60
N ASN A 27 2.10 11.61 4.03
CA ASN A 27 1.28 11.65 5.25
C ASN A 27 2.13 11.30 6.48
N ILE A 28 3.07 12.17 6.85
CA ILE A 28 3.96 12.00 8.00
C ILE A 28 3.52 12.94 9.13
N ASN A 29 3.62 12.47 10.37
CA ASN A 29 3.30 13.27 11.55
C ASN A 29 4.12 14.58 11.60
N PRO A 30 3.49 15.76 11.66
CA PRO A 30 4.17 17.04 11.69
C PRO A 30 5.00 17.30 12.96
N LEU A 31 4.78 16.56 14.05
CA LEU A 31 5.63 16.63 15.26
C LEU A 31 7.07 16.16 14.98
N GLY A 32 7.29 15.42 13.87
CA GLY A 32 8.58 14.84 13.56
C GLY A 32 8.94 13.64 14.44
N LEU A 33 10.20 13.23 14.42
CA LEU A 33 10.70 12.11 15.21
C LEU A 33 10.60 12.41 16.71
N PRO A 34 10.03 11.51 17.56
CA PRO A 34 9.96 11.72 19.02
C PRO A 34 11.33 12.00 19.65
N ASP A 35 11.39 12.86 20.65
CA ASP A 35 12.65 13.17 21.32
C ASP A 35 13.19 11.95 22.10
N SER A 36 12.32 11.11 22.63
CA SER A 36 12.65 9.81 23.21
C SER A 36 13.40 8.91 22.21
N VAL A 37 12.96 8.89 20.96
CA VAL A 37 13.63 8.14 19.88
C VAL A 37 14.97 8.74 19.52
N LYS A 38 15.06 10.08 19.38
CA LYS A 38 16.34 10.77 19.09
C LYS A 38 17.37 10.45 20.16
N SER A 39 16.99 10.57 21.43
CA SER A 39 17.87 10.28 22.57
C SER A 39 18.35 8.84 22.58
N ALA A 40 17.43 7.87 22.42
CA ALA A 40 17.78 6.46 22.40
C ALA A 40 18.72 6.09 21.24
N LEU A 41 18.53 6.69 20.07
CA LEU A 41 19.44 6.50 18.92
C LEU A 41 20.83 7.09 19.18
N MET A 42 20.90 8.26 19.81
CA MET A 42 22.18 8.90 20.13
C MET A 42 22.95 8.13 21.21
N GLU A 43 22.28 7.64 22.22
CA GLU A 43 22.89 6.83 23.30
C GLU A 43 23.44 5.50 22.84
N ARG A 44 22.89 4.94 21.76
CA ARG A 44 23.23 3.61 21.24
C ARG A 44 23.87 3.64 19.85
N LEU A 45 24.54 4.74 19.47
CA LEU A 45 25.22 4.86 18.15
C LEU A 45 26.25 3.75 17.90
N ASP A 46 26.98 3.32 18.92
CA ASP A 46 28.00 2.27 18.80
C ASP A 46 27.39 0.90 18.44
N ASP A 47 26.12 0.66 18.79
CA ASP A 47 25.42 -0.57 18.44
C ASP A 47 25.20 -0.71 16.92
N PHE A 48 25.28 0.40 16.16
CA PHE A 48 25.09 0.37 14.70
C PHE A 48 26.21 -0.39 13.96
N ALA A 49 27.34 -0.66 14.64
CA ALA A 49 28.41 -1.54 14.14
C ALA A 49 28.07 -3.03 14.26
N LEU A 50 26.99 -3.39 14.97
CA LEU A 50 26.55 -4.78 15.20
C LEU A 50 25.47 -5.19 14.20
N TYR A 51 25.38 -6.50 13.93
CA TYR A 51 24.19 -7.04 13.27
C TYR A 51 22.96 -6.90 14.19
N PRO A 52 21.78 -6.55 13.64
CA PRO A 52 20.56 -6.47 14.44
C PRO A 52 20.12 -7.84 14.97
N ASP A 53 19.32 -7.86 16.03
CA ASP A 53 18.63 -9.09 16.45
C ASP A 53 17.71 -9.59 15.32
N PRO A 54 17.98 -10.77 14.73
CA PRO A 54 17.18 -11.26 13.60
C PRO A 54 15.74 -11.59 13.95
N LEU A 55 15.43 -11.76 15.23
CA LEU A 55 14.09 -12.03 15.75
C LEU A 55 13.42 -10.79 16.34
N CYS A 56 14.10 -9.64 16.40
CA CYS A 56 13.60 -8.41 17.00
C CYS A 56 13.02 -8.60 18.40
N ARG A 57 13.61 -9.45 19.27
CA ARG A 57 13.02 -9.94 20.53
C ARG A 57 12.54 -8.82 21.45
N GLU A 58 13.40 -7.81 21.71
CA GLU A 58 13.06 -6.67 22.57
C GLU A 58 11.89 -5.88 21.97
N LEU A 59 11.94 -5.61 20.66
CA LEU A 59 10.88 -4.89 19.95
C LEU A 59 9.56 -5.66 19.92
N VAL A 60 9.61 -6.97 19.63
CA VAL A 60 8.42 -7.85 19.61
C VAL A 60 7.76 -7.88 20.99
N GLN A 61 8.55 -8.02 22.05
CA GLN A 61 8.04 -7.98 23.42
C GLN A 61 7.36 -6.64 23.73
N LYS A 62 7.97 -5.52 23.30
CA LYS A 62 7.42 -4.20 23.52
C LYS A 62 6.12 -3.96 22.73
N ILE A 63 6.05 -4.47 21.49
CA ILE A 63 4.82 -4.45 20.70
C ILE A 63 3.74 -5.31 21.35
N ALA A 64 4.08 -6.51 21.84
CA ALA A 64 3.18 -7.43 22.50
C ALA A 64 2.52 -6.77 23.74
N GLU A 65 3.31 -6.07 24.56
CA GLU A 65 2.84 -5.29 25.70
C GLU A 65 1.88 -4.16 25.27
N SER A 66 2.27 -3.39 24.24
CA SER A 66 1.48 -2.26 23.75
C SER A 66 0.16 -2.69 23.09
N GLU A 67 0.19 -3.75 22.29
CA GLU A 67 -0.99 -4.25 21.58
C GLU A 67 -1.82 -5.24 22.42
N GLN A 68 -1.27 -5.74 23.53
CA GLN A 68 -1.90 -6.78 24.37
C GLN A 68 -2.19 -8.07 23.57
N ILE A 69 -1.20 -8.48 22.76
CA ILE A 69 -1.25 -9.68 21.91
C ILE A 69 -0.02 -10.54 22.19
N ALA A 70 -0.16 -11.86 22.06
CA ALA A 70 0.94 -12.79 22.29
C ALA A 70 2.11 -12.53 21.31
N PRO A 71 3.38 -12.58 21.79
CA PRO A 71 4.56 -12.29 20.97
C PRO A 71 4.67 -13.15 19.71
N GLU A 72 4.24 -14.41 19.77
CA GLU A 72 4.23 -15.35 18.65
C GLU A 72 3.25 -14.96 17.52
N HIS A 73 2.36 -14.01 17.75
CA HIS A 73 1.43 -13.48 16.76
C HIS A 73 1.93 -12.18 16.10
N ILE A 74 3.22 -11.84 16.31
CA ILE A 74 3.82 -10.61 15.82
C ILE A 74 4.99 -10.93 14.88
N LEU A 75 5.03 -10.27 13.72
CA LEU A 75 6.19 -10.32 12.83
C LEU A 75 6.59 -8.88 12.46
N CYS A 76 7.82 -8.50 12.77
CA CYS A 76 8.42 -7.22 12.39
C CYS A 76 9.09 -7.29 11.02
N ALA A 77 9.10 -6.17 10.27
CA ALA A 77 9.74 -6.06 8.98
C ALA A 77 10.20 -4.62 8.65
N ASN A 78 10.89 -4.46 7.55
CA ASN A 78 11.40 -3.18 7.03
C ASN A 78 10.24 -2.32 6.44
N GLY A 79 9.28 -1.98 7.31
CA GLY A 79 8.03 -1.30 6.98
C GLY A 79 6.91 -2.29 6.61
N ALA A 80 5.66 -1.83 6.73
CA ALA A 80 4.48 -2.63 6.42
C ALA A 80 4.45 -3.08 4.94
N ALA A 81 5.03 -2.31 4.03
CA ALA A 81 5.11 -2.67 2.62
C ALA A 81 5.85 -4.00 2.40
N GLU A 82 6.97 -4.24 3.09
CA GLU A 82 7.68 -5.51 2.99
C GLU A 82 6.79 -6.69 3.42
N LEU A 83 5.97 -6.52 4.46
CA LEU A 83 5.05 -7.57 4.92
C LEU A 83 3.99 -7.92 3.87
N ILE A 84 3.51 -6.93 3.09
CA ILE A 84 2.58 -7.16 1.99
C ILE A 84 3.21 -8.09 0.94
N PHE A 85 4.45 -7.79 0.51
CA PHE A 85 5.15 -8.63 -0.47
C PHE A 85 5.46 -10.02 0.07
N ARG A 86 5.96 -10.13 1.31
CA ARG A 86 6.24 -11.43 1.95
C ARG A 86 4.95 -12.26 2.10
N LEU A 87 3.86 -11.64 2.49
CA LEU A 87 2.56 -12.30 2.64
C LEU A 87 2.08 -12.89 1.32
N VAL A 88 2.05 -12.08 0.26
CA VAL A 88 1.60 -12.53 -1.06
C VAL A 88 2.49 -13.66 -1.59
N GLN A 89 3.80 -13.57 -1.39
CA GLN A 89 4.73 -14.65 -1.74
C GLN A 89 4.53 -15.92 -0.90
N ALA A 90 4.16 -15.79 0.38
CA ALA A 90 3.93 -16.92 1.28
C ALA A 90 2.68 -17.72 0.91
N ILE A 91 1.60 -17.03 0.52
CA ILE A 91 0.32 -17.68 0.22
C ILE A 91 0.08 -17.93 -1.26
N ARG A 92 0.70 -17.15 -2.16
CA ARG A 92 0.55 -17.22 -3.63
C ARG A 92 -0.91 -17.38 -4.06
N PRO A 93 -1.78 -16.42 -3.75
CA PRO A 93 -3.20 -16.54 -4.01
C PRO A 93 -3.45 -16.59 -5.52
N ARG A 94 -4.40 -17.43 -5.97
CA ARG A 94 -4.81 -17.46 -7.39
C ARG A 94 -5.71 -16.29 -7.75
N CYS A 95 -6.51 -15.83 -6.79
CA CYS A 95 -7.42 -14.71 -6.93
C CYS A 95 -7.39 -13.87 -5.66
N ALA A 96 -7.39 -12.55 -5.82
CA ALA A 96 -7.43 -11.58 -4.74
C ALA A 96 -8.55 -10.57 -4.98
N LEU A 97 -9.15 -10.07 -3.92
CA LEU A 97 -10.05 -8.93 -3.95
C LEU A 97 -9.34 -7.71 -3.35
N VAL A 98 -9.30 -6.61 -4.11
CA VAL A 98 -8.78 -5.32 -3.67
C VAL A 98 -9.90 -4.28 -3.72
N VAL A 99 -10.13 -3.58 -2.61
CA VAL A 99 -11.07 -2.47 -2.57
C VAL A 99 -10.35 -1.22 -3.09
N ALA A 100 -10.78 -0.67 -4.22
CA ALA A 100 -10.12 0.46 -4.90
C ALA A 100 -11.06 1.67 -5.03
N PRO A 101 -10.52 2.90 -5.04
CA PRO A 101 -9.10 3.25 -5.02
C PRO A 101 -8.46 2.98 -3.65
N THR A 102 -7.22 2.45 -3.65
CA THR A 102 -6.45 2.17 -2.43
C THR A 102 -4.94 2.14 -2.70
N PHE A 103 -4.17 1.72 -1.71
CA PHE A 103 -2.71 1.68 -1.76
C PHE A 103 -2.19 0.72 -2.84
N ALA A 104 -1.33 1.21 -3.73
CA ALA A 104 -0.92 0.51 -4.96
C ALA A 104 -0.09 -0.75 -4.71
N GLU A 105 0.58 -0.87 -3.57
CA GLU A 105 1.45 -2.00 -3.25
C GLU A 105 0.70 -3.33 -3.08
N TYR A 106 -0.59 -3.31 -2.78
CA TYR A 106 -1.38 -4.55 -2.75
C TYR A 106 -1.41 -5.18 -4.14
N GLU A 107 -1.80 -4.38 -5.14
CA GLU A 107 -1.83 -4.82 -6.53
C GLU A 107 -0.42 -5.17 -7.03
N GLN A 108 0.58 -4.35 -6.73
CA GLN A 108 1.95 -4.58 -7.15
C GLN A 108 2.50 -5.92 -6.63
N ALA A 109 2.26 -6.24 -5.36
CA ALA A 109 2.66 -7.52 -4.77
C ALA A 109 1.93 -8.70 -5.41
N LEU A 110 0.62 -8.58 -5.65
CA LEU A 110 -0.22 -9.60 -6.28
C LEU A 110 0.22 -9.88 -7.72
N ASN A 111 0.51 -8.84 -8.49
CA ASN A 111 1.01 -8.93 -9.86
C ASN A 111 2.36 -9.65 -9.91
N GLY A 112 3.23 -9.45 -8.90
CA GLY A 112 4.50 -10.15 -8.76
C GLY A 112 4.37 -11.68 -8.59
N CYS A 113 3.18 -12.18 -8.22
CA CYS A 113 2.87 -13.60 -8.06
C CYS A 113 1.89 -14.13 -9.11
N SER A 114 1.63 -13.39 -10.20
CA SER A 114 0.65 -13.74 -11.24
C SER A 114 -0.76 -14.02 -10.69
N CYS A 115 -1.15 -13.31 -9.64
CA CYS A 115 -2.46 -13.39 -9.04
C CYS A 115 -3.49 -12.67 -9.90
N ARG A 116 -4.67 -13.24 -10.10
CA ARG A 116 -5.80 -12.53 -10.68
C ARG A 116 -6.35 -11.55 -9.65
N VAL A 117 -6.30 -10.27 -9.95
CA VAL A 117 -6.85 -9.22 -9.08
C VAL A 117 -8.26 -8.86 -9.53
N GLU A 118 -9.21 -8.99 -8.63
CA GLU A 118 -10.58 -8.50 -8.76
C GLU A 118 -10.71 -7.23 -7.93
N TYR A 119 -11.48 -6.26 -8.44
CA TYR A 119 -11.66 -5.00 -7.76
C TYR A 119 -13.10 -4.82 -7.30
N HIS A 120 -13.24 -4.28 -6.09
CA HIS A 120 -14.46 -3.64 -5.64
C HIS A 120 -14.23 -2.13 -5.71
N LEU A 121 -14.90 -1.45 -6.65
CA LEU A 121 -14.74 -0.01 -6.84
C LEU A 121 -15.63 0.74 -5.87
N LEU A 122 -15.01 1.59 -5.05
CA LEU A 122 -15.72 2.56 -4.22
C LEU A 122 -16.33 3.63 -5.11
N LYS A 123 -17.53 4.10 -4.76
CA LYS A 123 -18.30 5.00 -5.60
C LYS A 123 -18.13 6.45 -5.14
N GLU A 124 -17.92 7.35 -6.10
CA GLU A 124 -17.84 8.78 -5.87
C GLU A 124 -19.12 9.34 -5.26
N GLU A 125 -20.28 8.87 -5.73
CA GLU A 125 -21.61 9.29 -5.26
C GLU A 125 -21.88 8.91 -3.80
N GLN A 126 -21.07 8.00 -3.25
CA GLN A 126 -21.11 7.56 -1.85
C GLN A 126 -19.89 8.05 -1.07
N ASP A 127 -19.21 9.11 -1.54
CA ASP A 127 -17.98 9.66 -0.93
C ASP A 127 -16.91 8.58 -0.69
N PHE A 128 -16.84 7.59 -1.57
CA PHE A 128 -15.89 6.45 -1.48
C PHE A 128 -15.99 5.66 -0.18
N VAL A 129 -17.15 5.61 0.45
CA VAL A 129 -17.43 4.76 1.61
C VAL A 129 -17.70 3.33 1.13
N LEU A 130 -17.11 2.36 1.80
CA LEU A 130 -17.34 0.94 1.51
C LEU A 130 -18.73 0.51 2.00
N ASP A 131 -19.51 -0.10 1.12
CA ASP A 131 -20.84 -0.62 1.41
C ASP A 131 -20.87 -2.18 1.40
N ASP A 132 -22.04 -2.72 1.73
CA ASP A 132 -22.30 -4.16 1.84
C ASP A 132 -22.08 -4.94 0.55
N SER A 133 -22.11 -4.29 -0.61
CA SER A 133 -21.97 -4.96 -1.91
C SER A 133 -20.59 -5.63 -2.09
N VAL A 134 -19.60 -5.26 -1.28
CA VAL A 134 -18.30 -5.94 -1.25
C VAL A 134 -18.42 -7.42 -0.87
N LEU A 135 -19.42 -7.79 -0.04
CA LEU A 135 -19.63 -9.16 0.40
C LEU A 135 -19.96 -10.11 -0.75
N GLU A 136 -20.59 -9.61 -1.82
CA GLU A 136 -20.93 -10.38 -3.02
C GLU A 136 -19.69 -10.72 -3.87
N LYS A 137 -18.61 -9.93 -3.72
CA LYS A 137 -17.32 -10.14 -4.39
C LYS A 137 -16.43 -11.17 -3.70
N ILE A 138 -16.74 -11.53 -2.44
CA ILE A 138 -15.97 -12.54 -1.69
C ILE A 138 -16.61 -13.91 -1.94
N HIS A 139 -15.90 -14.76 -2.68
CA HIS A 139 -16.39 -16.08 -3.12
C HIS A 139 -15.35 -17.19 -2.87
N PRO A 140 -15.67 -18.48 -3.02
CA PRO A 140 -14.76 -19.60 -2.68
C PRO A 140 -13.43 -19.63 -3.43
N HIS A 141 -13.29 -18.89 -4.53
CA HIS A 141 -12.01 -18.76 -5.25
C HIS A 141 -11.16 -17.58 -4.78
N THR A 142 -11.70 -16.70 -3.94
CA THR A 142 -10.95 -15.58 -3.34
C THR A 142 -9.97 -16.14 -2.32
N GLY A 143 -8.67 -15.97 -2.55
CA GLY A 143 -7.62 -16.42 -1.62
C GLY A 143 -7.21 -15.37 -0.60
N ILE A 144 -7.35 -14.08 -0.96
CA ILE A 144 -7.00 -12.94 -0.11
C ILE A 144 -7.88 -11.73 -0.41
N VAL A 145 -8.20 -10.97 0.63
CA VAL A 145 -8.89 -9.68 0.55
C VAL A 145 -8.03 -8.62 1.21
N PHE A 146 -7.76 -7.50 0.53
CA PHE A 146 -7.08 -6.34 1.10
C PHE A 146 -8.05 -5.20 1.37
N LEU A 147 -8.04 -4.71 2.62
CA LEU A 147 -8.75 -3.51 3.07
C LEU A 147 -7.75 -2.56 3.73
N CYS A 148 -7.81 -1.28 3.39
CA CYS A 148 -7.08 -0.21 4.08
C CYS A 148 -8.07 0.55 4.98
N ASN A 149 -7.79 0.64 6.28
CA ASN A 149 -8.73 1.23 7.24
C ASN A 149 -7.99 2.03 8.35
N PRO A 150 -7.98 3.36 8.31
CA PRO A 150 -8.57 4.27 7.31
C PRO A 150 -7.98 4.11 5.91
N ASN A 151 -8.83 4.24 4.87
CA ASN A 151 -8.41 4.02 3.49
C ASN A 151 -7.52 5.15 2.95
N ASN A 152 -6.43 4.79 2.29
CA ASN A 152 -5.59 5.70 1.54
C ASN A 152 -5.86 5.53 0.02
N PRO A 153 -6.42 6.55 -0.71
CA PRO A 153 -6.29 7.97 -0.40
C PRO A 153 -7.50 8.61 0.27
N THR A 154 -8.66 7.96 0.37
CA THR A 154 -9.94 8.60 0.65
C THR A 154 -10.10 9.06 2.11
N GLY A 155 -9.35 8.46 3.05
CA GLY A 155 -9.46 8.75 4.48
C GLY A 155 -10.73 8.21 5.14
N GLN A 156 -11.53 7.43 4.42
CA GLN A 156 -12.76 6.85 4.93
C GLN A 156 -12.49 5.65 5.83
N LEU A 157 -13.35 5.50 6.83
CA LEU A 157 -13.39 4.32 7.69
C LEU A 157 -14.44 3.33 7.16
N VAL A 158 -14.16 2.06 7.35
CA VAL A 158 -15.14 1.00 7.14
C VAL A 158 -15.94 0.84 8.44
N ASP A 159 -17.25 0.73 8.30
CA ASP A 159 -18.13 0.43 9.45
C ASP A 159 -17.70 -0.87 10.16
N GLN A 160 -17.68 -0.86 11.49
CA GLN A 160 -17.17 -1.97 12.27
C GLN A 160 -18.01 -3.26 12.08
N LYS A 161 -19.33 -3.15 11.97
CA LYS A 161 -20.19 -4.31 11.70
C LYS A 161 -19.96 -4.87 10.30
N LEU A 162 -19.66 -4.01 9.33
CA LEU A 162 -19.29 -4.44 7.99
C LEU A 162 -17.93 -5.15 7.99
N LEU A 163 -16.92 -4.66 8.73
CA LEU A 163 -15.62 -5.34 8.89
C LEU A 163 -15.79 -6.75 9.47
N GLU A 164 -16.63 -6.91 10.50
CA GLU A 164 -16.94 -8.21 11.09
C GLU A 164 -17.60 -9.16 10.06
N ARG A 165 -18.56 -8.66 9.30
CA ARG A 165 -19.24 -9.46 8.25
C ARG A 165 -18.27 -9.86 7.13
N ILE A 166 -17.35 -8.97 6.73
CA ILE A 166 -16.30 -9.28 5.77
C ILE A 166 -15.37 -10.38 6.32
N LEU A 167 -14.94 -10.27 7.59
CA LEU A 167 -14.09 -11.27 8.24
C LEU A 167 -14.75 -12.66 8.26
N VAL A 168 -16.03 -12.71 8.67
CA VAL A 168 -16.81 -13.94 8.68
C VAL A 168 -16.98 -14.51 7.27
N ARG A 169 -17.25 -13.66 6.27
CA ARG A 169 -17.37 -14.05 4.88
C ARG A 169 -16.06 -14.61 4.34
N CYS A 170 -14.92 -13.94 4.61
CA CYS A 170 -13.59 -14.43 4.28
C CYS A 170 -13.32 -15.81 4.90
N SER A 171 -13.62 -15.97 6.20
CA SER A 171 -13.46 -17.24 6.90
C SER A 171 -14.28 -18.35 6.25
N SER A 172 -15.54 -18.08 5.91
CA SER A 172 -16.43 -19.07 5.25
C SER A 172 -15.98 -19.48 3.85
N CYS A 173 -15.21 -18.64 3.16
CA CYS A 173 -14.65 -18.89 1.84
C CYS A 173 -13.21 -19.43 1.87
N GLY A 174 -12.57 -19.52 3.04
CA GLY A 174 -11.16 -19.88 3.18
C GLY A 174 -10.20 -18.78 2.72
N ALA A 175 -10.68 -17.52 2.62
CA ALA A 175 -9.88 -16.37 2.25
C ALA A 175 -9.18 -15.77 3.47
N LEU A 176 -7.95 -15.26 3.27
CA LEU A 176 -7.28 -14.41 4.25
C LEU A 176 -7.79 -12.97 4.13
N LEU A 177 -8.18 -12.35 5.23
CA LEU A 177 -8.47 -10.93 5.32
C LEU A 177 -7.22 -10.18 5.80
N VAL A 178 -6.77 -9.21 5.04
CA VAL A 178 -5.71 -8.26 5.42
C VAL A 178 -6.32 -6.90 5.66
N VAL A 179 -6.18 -6.38 6.88
CA VAL A 179 -6.61 -5.03 7.23
C VAL A 179 -5.37 -4.18 7.48
N ASP A 180 -5.14 -3.20 6.61
CA ASP A 180 -4.04 -2.25 6.76
C ASP A 180 -4.49 -1.09 7.65
N GLU A 181 -4.05 -1.11 8.91
CA GLU A 181 -4.34 -0.12 9.91
C GLU A 181 -3.18 0.86 10.15
N CYS A 182 -2.32 1.09 9.15
CA CYS A 182 -1.15 1.98 9.28
C CYS A 182 -1.49 3.45 9.62
N PHE A 183 -2.75 3.86 9.46
CA PHE A 183 -3.23 5.21 9.80
C PHE A 183 -4.14 5.24 11.04
N ARG A 184 -4.41 4.10 11.68
CA ARG A 184 -5.31 3.97 12.82
C ARG A 184 -4.96 4.92 13.97
N ASP A 185 -3.67 5.07 14.30
CA ASP A 185 -3.22 5.79 15.48
C ASP A 185 -3.50 7.31 15.46
N PHE A 186 -3.95 7.82 14.30
CA PHE A 186 -4.43 9.19 14.14
C PHE A 186 -5.93 9.37 14.46
N LEU A 187 -6.65 8.27 14.69
CA LEU A 187 -8.06 8.30 15.03
C LEU A 187 -8.25 8.70 16.51
N GLU A 188 -9.34 9.39 16.80
CA GLU A 188 -9.74 9.71 18.18
C GLU A 188 -10.04 8.44 18.97
N ASP A 189 -10.86 7.55 18.41
CA ASP A 189 -11.10 6.20 18.91
C ASP A 189 -10.33 5.18 18.08
N CYS A 190 -9.06 5.04 18.36
CA CYS A 190 -8.21 4.11 17.62
C CYS A 190 -8.45 2.64 17.99
N ASP A 191 -8.83 2.33 19.20
CA ASP A 191 -9.07 0.96 19.65
C ASP A 191 -10.44 0.44 19.22
N GLY A 192 -11.49 1.25 19.29
CA GLY A 192 -12.82 0.91 18.80
C GLY A 192 -12.90 0.69 17.28
N ASN A 193 -11.96 1.28 16.52
CA ASN A 193 -11.87 1.13 15.06
C ASN A 193 -10.81 0.11 14.62
N SER A 194 -10.31 -0.74 15.52
CA SER A 194 -9.31 -1.77 15.20
C SER A 194 -9.92 -3.16 15.15
N MET A 195 -9.42 -3.99 14.26
CA MET A 195 -9.74 -5.41 14.20
C MET A 195 -8.88 -6.28 15.14
N LYS A 196 -7.98 -5.68 15.96
CA LYS A 196 -7.05 -6.44 16.80
C LYS A 196 -7.74 -7.39 17.79
N GLY A 197 -8.92 -7.02 18.31
CA GLY A 197 -9.70 -7.87 19.20
C GLY A 197 -10.16 -9.20 18.59
N TRP A 198 -10.09 -9.32 17.25
CA TRP A 198 -10.49 -10.53 16.53
C TRP A 198 -9.31 -11.43 16.13
N VAL A 199 -8.06 -10.97 16.33
CA VAL A 199 -6.86 -11.70 15.86
C VAL A 199 -6.77 -13.09 16.48
N GLU A 200 -6.99 -13.22 17.80
CA GLU A 200 -6.91 -14.49 18.51
C GLU A 200 -7.99 -15.50 18.09
N GLU A 201 -9.15 -15.02 17.65
CA GLU A 201 -10.27 -15.87 17.25
C GLU A 201 -10.21 -16.25 15.75
N PHE A 202 -9.54 -15.44 14.92
CA PHE A 202 -9.56 -15.60 13.48
C PHE A 202 -8.15 -15.74 12.88
N PRO A 203 -7.62 -16.96 12.73
CA PRO A 203 -6.30 -17.19 12.13
C PRO A 203 -6.22 -16.77 10.65
N ASN A 204 -7.33 -16.45 10.02
CA ASN A 204 -7.42 -15.87 8.68
C ASN A 204 -7.52 -14.32 8.69
N LEU A 205 -7.20 -13.66 9.80
CA LEU A 205 -7.06 -12.22 9.91
C LEU A 205 -5.59 -11.85 10.08
N LEU A 206 -5.10 -10.94 9.24
CA LEU A 206 -3.80 -10.31 9.38
C LEU A 206 -3.96 -8.80 9.38
N ILE A 207 -3.43 -8.15 10.41
CA ILE A 207 -3.45 -6.68 10.53
C ILE A 207 -2.05 -6.14 10.26
N LEU A 208 -1.95 -5.11 9.44
CA LEU A 208 -0.70 -4.39 9.17
C LEU A 208 -0.63 -3.11 10.02
N ARG A 209 0.56 -2.83 10.56
CA ARG A 209 0.87 -1.64 11.35
C ARG A 209 2.21 -1.04 10.90
N ALA A 210 2.37 0.27 11.05
CA ALA A 210 3.61 0.96 10.68
C ALA A 210 3.98 2.08 11.65
N PHE A 211 5.24 2.13 12.04
CA PHE A 211 5.81 3.27 12.76
C PHE A 211 6.06 4.48 11.85
N THR A 212 6.03 4.26 10.54
CA THR A 212 6.34 5.23 9.48
C THR A 212 5.57 6.53 9.62
N LYS A 213 4.27 6.45 10.00
CA LYS A 213 3.34 7.56 9.90
C LYS A 213 3.25 8.35 11.20
N HIS A 214 2.70 7.74 12.25
CA HIS A 214 2.42 8.45 13.49
C HIS A 214 3.67 8.75 14.33
N PHE A 215 4.74 7.92 14.25
CA PHE A 215 6.02 8.24 14.87
C PHE A 215 7.02 8.96 13.94
N ALA A 216 6.59 9.36 12.74
CA ALA A 216 7.43 10.03 11.74
C ALA A 216 8.74 9.28 11.39
N MET A 217 8.72 7.95 11.45
CA MET A 217 9.89 7.08 11.20
C MET A 217 9.99 6.62 9.74
N ALA A 218 9.63 7.46 8.77
CA ALA A 218 9.61 7.08 7.36
C ALA A 218 10.98 6.58 6.86
N GLY A 219 12.06 7.24 7.28
CA GLY A 219 13.44 6.88 6.91
C GLY A 219 13.99 5.66 7.64
N LEU A 220 13.49 5.33 8.83
CA LEU A 220 13.94 4.18 9.63
C LEU A 220 13.34 2.85 9.14
N ARG A 221 12.21 2.90 8.43
CA ARG A 221 11.59 1.72 7.80
C ARG A 221 11.21 0.62 8.81
N LEU A 222 10.19 0.86 9.63
CA LEU A 222 9.70 -0.11 10.61
C LEU A 222 8.19 -0.31 10.48
N GLY A 223 7.77 -1.57 10.48
CA GLY A 223 6.38 -2.01 10.53
C GLY A 223 6.27 -3.41 11.09
N TYR A 224 5.07 -3.83 11.41
CA TYR A 224 4.78 -5.18 11.92
C TYR A 224 3.38 -5.62 11.48
N CYS A 225 3.14 -6.92 11.58
CA CYS A 225 1.79 -7.46 11.45
C CYS A 225 1.39 -8.24 12.70
N LEU A 226 0.06 -8.34 12.90
CA LEU A 226 -0.59 -9.13 13.94
C LEU A 226 -1.38 -10.24 13.28
N CYS A 227 -1.15 -11.50 13.65
CA CYS A 227 -1.87 -12.65 13.09
C CYS A 227 -1.72 -13.89 13.98
N ALA A 228 -2.84 -14.49 14.41
CA ALA A 228 -2.81 -15.74 15.20
C ALA A 228 -2.69 -16.99 14.29
N ASN A 229 -1.73 -16.95 13.35
CA ASN A 229 -1.40 -18.06 12.45
C ASN A 229 0.12 -18.25 12.39
N PRO A 230 0.74 -18.87 13.41
CA PRO A 230 2.18 -19.04 13.47
C PRO A 230 2.79 -19.69 12.22
N PRO A 231 2.21 -20.76 11.60
CA PRO A 231 2.73 -21.31 10.36
C PRO A 231 2.78 -20.33 9.18
N LEU A 232 1.85 -19.36 9.12
CA LEU A 232 1.87 -18.31 8.11
C LEU A 232 3.01 -17.32 8.42
N LEU A 233 3.12 -16.88 9.67
CA LEU A 233 4.18 -15.96 10.09
C LEU A 233 5.59 -16.57 9.90
N GLU A 234 5.79 -17.85 10.18
CA GLU A 234 7.03 -18.56 9.90
C GLU A 234 7.38 -18.57 8.40
N ARG A 235 6.40 -18.85 7.53
CA ARG A 235 6.61 -18.78 6.07
C ARG A 235 6.97 -17.38 5.62
N MET A 236 6.27 -16.34 6.14
CA MET A 236 6.57 -14.94 5.83
C MET A 236 7.97 -14.54 6.32
N ALA A 237 8.37 -14.99 7.51
CA ALA A 237 9.72 -14.75 8.04
C ALA A 237 10.79 -15.38 7.16
N GLY A 238 10.58 -16.64 6.73
CA GLY A 238 11.50 -17.37 5.85
C GLY A 238 11.67 -16.78 4.45
N LEU A 239 10.74 -15.94 3.99
CA LEU A 239 10.82 -15.23 2.71
C LEU A 239 11.54 -13.88 2.80
N GLY A 240 11.80 -13.40 4.01
CA GLY A 240 12.55 -12.18 4.23
C GLY A 240 14.06 -12.41 4.23
N GLN A 241 14.81 -11.34 3.99
CA GLN A 241 16.25 -11.38 4.20
C GLN A 241 16.58 -11.47 5.71
N PRO A 242 17.67 -12.16 6.09
CA PRO A 242 18.19 -12.07 7.45
C PRO A 242 18.47 -10.60 7.82
N TRP A 243 18.27 -10.27 9.10
CA TRP A 243 18.53 -8.91 9.62
C TRP A 243 17.74 -7.78 8.90
N GLY A 244 16.54 -8.07 8.41
CA GLY A 244 15.74 -7.12 7.62
C GLY A 244 15.36 -5.84 8.38
N VAL A 245 15.23 -5.89 9.71
CA VAL A 245 14.96 -4.73 10.56
C VAL A 245 16.28 -4.26 11.17
N SER A 246 16.74 -3.08 10.78
CA SER A 246 18.03 -2.52 11.19
C SER A 246 18.11 -2.23 12.70
N VAL A 247 19.32 -2.18 13.25
CA VAL A 247 19.56 -1.80 14.66
C VAL A 247 18.87 -0.48 15.01
N PRO A 248 19.05 0.63 14.26
CA PRO A 248 18.38 1.89 14.60
C PRO A 248 16.86 1.78 14.54
N ALA A 249 16.29 0.96 13.65
CA ALA A 249 14.85 0.77 13.60
C ALA A 249 14.31 0.04 14.83
N GLN A 250 15.03 -0.98 15.32
CA GLN A 250 14.64 -1.73 16.52
C GLN A 250 14.72 -0.84 17.76
N ILE A 251 15.82 -0.11 17.95
CA ILE A 251 15.99 0.84 19.07
C ILE A 251 14.89 1.91 19.05
N ALA A 252 14.66 2.50 17.88
CA ALA A 252 13.64 3.53 17.69
C ALA A 252 12.23 3.02 17.99
N GLY A 253 11.90 1.80 17.58
CA GLY A 253 10.60 1.18 17.84
C GLY A 253 10.33 0.98 19.33
N VAL A 254 11.32 0.46 20.07
CA VAL A 254 11.22 0.28 21.54
C VAL A 254 11.02 1.62 22.25
N ALA A 255 11.83 2.63 21.90
CA ALA A 255 11.74 3.95 22.50
C ALA A 255 10.40 4.65 22.20
N ALA A 256 9.92 4.53 20.95
CA ALA A 256 8.66 5.14 20.52
C ALA A 256 7.44 4.57 21.26
N LEU A 257 7.38 3.26 21.45
CA LEU A 257 6.26 2.60 22.16
C LEU A 257 6.22 2.95 23.66
N SER A 258 7.28 3.51 24.19
CA SER A 258 7.35 3.98 25.58
C SER A 258 6.89 5.43 25.74
N ASP A 259 6.72 6.18 24.65
CA ASP A 259 6.35 7.60 24.63
C ASP A 259 4.83 7.78 24.41
N THR A 260 4.05 7.51 25.46
CA THR A 260 2.58 7.63 25.40
C THR A 260 2.11 9.07 25.23
N ASP A 261 2.86 10.06 25.76
CA ASP A 261 2.55 11.48 25.64
C ASP A 261 2.66 11.96 24.17
N TYR A 262 3.59 11.42 23.40
CA TYR A 262 3.73 11.73 21.98
C TYR A 262 2.48 11.34 21.19
N LEU A 263 1.88 10.19 21.46
CA LEU A 263 0.66 9.75 20.80
C LEU A 263 -0.53 10.67 21.11
N HIS A 264 -0.65 11.10 22.35
CA HIS A 264 -1.70 12.05 22.76
C HIS A 264 -1.56 13.38 22.05
N ARG A 265 -0.39 14.02 22.12
CA ARG A 265 -0.10 15.27 21.41
C ARG A 265 -0.30 15.16 19.89
N THR A 266 0.04 14.02 19.32
CA THR A 266 -0.21 13.75 17.89
C THR A 266 -1.70 13.84 17.56
N ARG A 267 -2.55 13.14 18.31
CA ARG A 267 -4.01 13.11 18.05
C ARG A 267 -4.64 14.49 18.19
N GLU A 268 -4.28 15.23 19.27
CA GLU A 268 -4.75 16.59 19.49
C GLU A 268 -4.38 17.51 18.32
N LEU A 269 -3.09 17.52 17.93
CA LEU A 269 -2.62 18.36 16.84
C LEU A 269 -3.32 18.00 15.54
N ILE A 270 -3.39 16.72 15.19
CA ILE A 270 -4.02 16.28 13.94
C ILE A 270 -5.51 16.59 13.91
N ALA A 271 -6.23 16.43 15.01
CA ALA A 271 -7.65 16.77 15.09
C ALA A 271 -7.87 18.27 14.82
N GLN A 272 -7.13 19.13 15.55
CA GLN A 272 -7.23 20.58 15.41
C GLN A 272 -6.88 21.05 14.01
N GLU A 273 -5.77 20.59 13.46
CA GLU A 273 -5.27 21.05 12.17
C GLU A 273 -6.07 20.47 10.99
N ARG A 274 -6.61 19.26 11.13
CA ARG A 274 -7.54 18.68 10.16
C ARG A 274 -8.83 19.47 10.08
N ASP A 275 -9.38 19.88 11.23
CA ASP A 275 -10.60 20.70 11.27
C ASP A 275 -10.34 22.09 10.71
N TYR A 276 -9.19 22.71 11.04
CA TYR A 276 -8.77 23.96 10.43
C TYR A 276 -8.72 23.85 8.90
N LEU A 277 -8.01 22.86 8.35
CA LEU A 277 -7.92 22.68 6.90
C LEU A 277 -9.28 22.42 6.26
N LYS A 278 -10.14 21.58 6.85
CA LYS A 278 -11.51 21.36 6.34
C LYS A 278 -12.29 22.67 6.27
N GLN A 279 -12.21 23.50 7.31
CA GLN A 279 -12.88 24.80 7.36
C GLN A 279 -12.34 25.75 6.28
N GLN A 280 -11.03 25.82 6.04
CA GLN A 280 -10.47 26.70 5.02
C GLN A 280 -10.81 26.20 3.61
N LEU A 281 -10.63 24.90 3.35
CA LEU A 281 -10.94 24.31 2.05
C LEU A 281 -12.42 24.44 1.67
N SER A 282 -13.34 24.45 2.64
CA SER A 282 -14.77 24.66 2.36
C SER A 282 -15.11 26.04 1.81
N LYS A 283 -14.19 27.00 1.87
CA LYS A 283 -14.33 28.34 1.28
C LYS A 283 -13.84 28.41 -0.17
N LEU A 284 -13.14 27.38 -0.64
CA LEU A 284 -12.58 27.26 -1.98
C LEU A 284 -13.53 26.46 -2.88
N PRO A 285 -13.42 26.57 -4.21
CA PRO A 285 -14.23 25.80 -5.15
C PRO A 285 -13.78 24.34 -5.25
N VAL A 286 -13.65 23.67 -4.09
CA VAL A 286 -13.27 22.26 -3.98
C VAL A 286 -14.30 21.49 -3.15
N ARG A 287 -14.52 20.23 -3.49
CA ARG A 287 -15.36 19.33 -2.70
C ARG A 287 -14.48 18.50 -1.75
N VAL A 288 -14.51 18.83 -0.47
CA VAL A 288 -13.82 18.05 0.57
C VAL A 288 -14.61 16.77 0.82
N ILE A 289 -13.93 15.63 0.70
CA ILE A 289 -14.44 14.31 1.07
C ILE A 289 -13.91 14.02 2.46
N GLY A 290 -14.77 13.56 3.37
CA GLY A 290 -14.41 13.38 4.77
C GLY A 290 -13.13 12.56 4.94
N SER A 291 -12.31 12.89 5.93
CA SER A 291 -11.13 12.12 6.32
C SER A 291 -11.05 12.01 7.82
N GLN A 292 -10.66 10.82 8.30
CA GLN A 292 -10.45 10.52 9.72
C GLN A 292 -8.96 10.43 10.09
N ALA A 293 -8.06 10.34 9.07
CA ALA A 293 -6.62 10.21 9.26
C ALA A 293 -5.90 11.57 9.28
N ASN A 294 -4.57 11.55 9.17
CA ASN A 294 -3.70 12.73 9.11
C ASN A 294 -3.55 13.31 7.68
N TYR A 295 -4.59 13.20 6.87
CA TYR A 295 -4.66 13.78 5.53
C TYR A 295 -6.10 14.13 5.19
N ILE A 296 -6.26 14.98 4.19
CA ILE A 296 -7.55 15.35 3.62
C ILE A 296 -7.57 14.95 2.15
N PHE A 297 -8.67 14.35 1.74
CA PHE A 297 -8.97 13.98 0.37
C PHE A 297 -10.06 14.91 -0.18
N PHE A 298 -9.83 15.48 -1.36
CA PHE A 298 -10.75 16.43 -1.97
C PHE A 298 -10.72 16.36 -3.50
N HIS A 299 -11.77 16.88 -4.11
CA HIS A 299 -11.92 17.04 -5.55
C HIS A 299 -11.92 18.52 -5.92
N ALA A 300 -11.14 18.89 -6.95
CA ALA A 300 -11.10 20.20 -7.57
C ALA A 300 -11.67 20.07 -9.00
N PRO A 301 -12.99 20.30 -9.23
CA PRO A 301 -13.66 20.00 -10.50
C PRO A 301 -13.10 20.78 -11.69
N GLU A 302 -12.74 22.05 -11.46
CA GLU A 302 -12.23 22.94 -12.51
C GLU A 302 -10.83 22.53 -13.02
N ASP A 303 -10.07 21.78 -12.21
CA ASP A 303 -8.71 21.36 -12.53
C ASP A 303 -8.67 20.17 -13.51
N SER A 304 -9.78 19.42 -13.61
CA SER A 304 -9.86 18.26 -14.52
C SER A 304 -9.78 18.64 -16.00
N GLU A 305 -10.07 19.90 -16.35
CA GLU A 305 -10.09 20.44 -17.72
C GLU A 305 -8.89 21.34 -18.05
N GLN A 306 -8.02 21.66 -17.07
CA GLN A 306 -6.89 22.57 -17.26
C GLN A 306 -5.59 21.83 -17.58
N GLU A 307 -4.74 22.41 -18.46
CA GLU A 307 -3.38 21.92 -18.72
C GLU A 307 -2.44 22.07 -17.48
N ASN A 308 -2.70 23.11 -16.66
CA ASN A 308 -1.95 23.36 -15.43
C ASN A 308 -2.76 22.86 -14.23
N SER A 309 -2.49 21.64 -13.80
CA SER A 309 -3.15 21.07 -12.62
C SER A 309 -2.79 21.83 -11.34
N LEU A 310 -3.69 21.81 -10.35
CA LEU A 310 -3.45 22.36 -9.03
C LEU A 310 -2.11 21.89 -8.44
N ALA A 311 -1.78 20.61 -8.60
CA ALA A 311 -0.51 20.06 -8.14
C ALA A 311 0.69 20.72 -8.84
N ALA A 312 0.63 20.95 -10.14
CA ALA A 312 1.70 21.59 -10.90
C ALA A 312 1.87 23.07 -10.54
N ALA A 313 0.77 23.76 -10.29
CA ALA A 313 0.80 25.17 -9.87
C ALA A 313 1.40 25.32 -8.47
N LEU A 314 0.96 24.52 -7.49
CA LEU A 314 1.49 24.56 -6.14
C LEU A 314 2.97 24.13 -6.08
N GLU A 315 3.40 23.23 -6.96
CA GLU A 315 4.81 22.83 -7.07
C GLU A 315 5.71 24.02 -7.42
N GLN A 316 5.24 24.99 -8.23
CA GLN A 316 5.98 26.20 -8.56
C GLN A 316 6.21 27.09 -7.32
N ASP A 317 5.30 27.04 -6.37
CA ASP A 317 5.41 27.72 -5.07
C ASP A 317 6.17 26.90 -4.02
N GLY A 318 6.78 25.77 -4.42
CA GLY A 318 7.51 24.87 -3.52
C GLY A 318 6.60 23.99 -2.64
N ILE A 319 5.33 23.84 -2.97
CA ILE A 319 4.36 23.04 -2.22
C ILE A 319 3.99 21.79 -3.00
N LEU A 320 4.30 20.62 -2.44
CA LEU A 320 4.00 19.34 -3.07
C LEU A 320 2.69 18.77 -2.50
N ILE A 321 1.70 18.53 -3.34
CA ILE A 321 0.49 17.79 -3.00
C ILE A 321 0.42 16.47 -3.77
N ARG A 322 -0.44 15.55 -3.34
CA ARG A 322 -0.60 14.25 -4.00
C ARG A 322 -1.76 14.28 -4.98
N SER A 323 -1.50 14.32 -6.31
CA SER A 323 -2.51 13.96 -7.31
C SER A 323 -2.87 12.48 -7.18
N CYS A 324 -4.16 12.17 -7.21
CA CYS A 324 -4.67 10.81 -7.08
C CYS A 324 -5.07 10.18 -8.43
N ASP A 325 -4.76 10.82 -9.55
CA ASP A 325 -5.15 10.39 -10.90
C ASP A 325 -4.60 9.00 -11.30
N ASN A 326 -3.55 8.55 -10.65
CA ASN A 326 -2.93 7.25 -10.91
C ASN A 326 -3.46 6.11 -10.02
N TYR A 327 -4.44 6.38 -9.16
CA TYR A 327 -5.11 5.33 -8.40
C TYR A 327 -6.12 4.61 -9.29
N TYR A 328 -6.18 3.29 -9.17
CA TYR A 328 -7.11 2.49 -9.97
C TYR A 328 -8.57 2.88 -9.69
N GLY A 329 -9.32 3.18 -10.75
CA GLY A 329 -10.73 3.59 -10.64
C GLY A 329 -10.97 5.03 -10.17
N MET A 330 -9.91 5.86 -10.03
CA MET A 330 -10.04 7.25 -9.62
C MET A 330 -10.21 8.16 -10.84
N PRO A 331 -11.23 9.01 -10.88
CA PRO A 331 -11.32 10.10 -11.87
C PRO A 331 -10.21 11.13 -11.68
N LYS A 332 -10.03 12.02 -12.65
CA LYS A 332 -9.10 13.16 -12.54
C LYS A 332 -9.62 14.24 -11.58
N GLY A 333 -8.70 15.08 -11.12
CA GLY A 333 -9.03 16.22 -10.26
C GLY A 333 -9.14 15.88 -8.78
N TYR A 334 -8.78 14.65 -8.39
CA TYR A 334 -8.73 14.23 -6.99
C TYR A 334 -7.33 14.40 -6.41
N TYR A 335 -7.29 14.99 -5.23
CA TYR A 335 -6.05 15.28 -4.51
C TYR A 335 -6.11 14.81 -3.07
N ARG A 336 -4.93 14.52 -2.53
CA ARG A 336 -4.73 14.24 -1.11
C ARG A 336 -3.63 15.15 -0.58
N ILE A 337 -3.88 15.82 0.55
CA ILE A 337 -2.92 16.64 1.29
C ILE A 337 -2.74 16.11 2.69
N ALA A 338 -1.52 16.06 3.18
CA ALA A 338 -1.23 15.74 4.57
C ALA A 338 -1.68 16.88 5.50
N VAL A 339 -2.08 16.54 6.72
CA VAL A 339 -2.23 17.50 7.82
C VAL A 339 -0.85 17.80 8.39
N ARG A 340 -0.43 19.07 8.39
CA ARG A 340 0.88 19.51 8.86
C ARG A 340 0.79 20.49 10.01
N SER A 341 1.89 21.21 10.31
CA SER A 341 1.88 22.28 11.30
C SER A 341 0.94 23.41 10.87
N HIS A 342 0.40 24.16 11.83
CA HIS A 342 -0.49 25.28 11.53
C HIS A 342 0.12 26.27 10.54
N ALA A 343 1.41 26.62 10.74
CA ALA A 343 2.12 27.55 9.84
C ALA A 343 2.27 27.00 8.41
N ASP A 344 2.51 25.69 8.25
CA ASP A 344 2.57 25.07 6.93
C ASP A 344 1.18 25.01 6.28
N ASN A 345 0.13 24.65 7.06
CA ASN A 345 -1.24 24.59 6.60
C ASN A 345 -1.76 25.97 6.12
N GLN A 346 -1.39 27.07 6.82
CA GLN A 346 -1.71 28.41 6.38
C GLN A 346 -1.11 28.72 5.00
N LYS A 347 0.18 28.40 4.80
CA LYS A 347 0.85 28.62 3.50
C LYS A 347 0.19 27.84 2.36
N LEU A 348 -0.22 26.59 2.63
CA LEU A 348 -0.95 25.81 1.64
C LEU A 348 -2.27 26.48 1.28
N VAL A 349 -3.05 26.91 2.28
CA VAL A 349 -4.34 27.59 2.05
C VAL A 349 -4.14 28.87 1.25
N GLU A 350 -3.19 29.74 1.61
CA GLU A 350 -2.87 30.96 0.89
C GLU A 350 -2.50 30.70 -0.58
N ALA A 351 -1.70 29.67 -0.85
CA ALA A 351 -1.32 29.28 -2.21
C ALA A 351 -2.54 28.75 -3.01
N MET A 352 -3.41 27.96 -2.38
CA MET A 352 -4.64 27.48 -3.01
C MET A 352 -5.63 28.65 -3.28
N GLU A 353 -5.80 29.58 -2.34
CA GLU A 353 -6.59 30.79 -2.55
C GLU A 353 -6.07 31.61 -3.74
N HIS A 354 -4.77 31.76 -3.85
CA HIS A 354 -4.15 32.45 -4.99
C HIS A 354 -4.42 31.73 -6.31
N PHE A 355 -4.28 30.41 -6.35
CA PHE A 355 -4.55 29.59 -7.54
C PHE A 355 -6.00 29.77 -8.02
N PHE A 356 -6.97 29.67 -7.14
CA PHE A 356 -8.41 29.80 -7.50
C PHE A 356 -8.86 31.24 -7.73
N ALA A 357 -8.11 32.25 -7.28
CA ALA A 357 -8.39 33.67 -7.57
C ALA A 357 -7.83 34.12 -8.93
N MET A 358 -6.91 33.36 -9.55
CA MET A 358 -6.39 33.70 -10.88
C MET A 358 -7.49 33.52 -11.93
N PRO A 359 -7.72 34.51 -12.82
CA PRO A 359 -8.66 34.34 -13.92
C PRO A 359 -8.19 33.18 -14.82
N ILE A 360 -9.12 32.29 -15.13
CA ILE A 360 -8.89 31.21 -16.09
C ILE A 360 -8.40 31.83 -17.39
N GLN A 361 -7.14 31.66 -17.73
CA GLN A 361 -6.67 32.09 -19.06
C GLN A 361 -7.32 31.16 -20.09
N PRO A 362 -8.10 31.73 -21.05
CA PRO A 362 -8.63 30.89 -22.11
C PRO A 362 -7.46 30.28 -22.88
N VAL A 363 -7.44 28.96 -23.00
CA VAL A 363 -6.50 28.25 -23.85
C VAL A 363 -6.64 28.85 -25.25
N GLU A 364 -5.61 29.56 -25.71
CA GLU A 364 -5.50 29.89 -27.13
C GLU A 364 -5.38 28.57 -27.87
N VAL A 365 -6.50 28.09 -28.39
CA VAL A 365 -6.48 26.99 -29.34
C VAL A 365 -5.72 27.50 -30.56
N GLN A 366 -4.43 27.23 -30.61
CA GLN A 366 -3.68 27.40 -31.87
C GLN A 366 -4.34 26.48 -32.89
N THR A 367 -5.20 27.07 -33.68
CA THR A 367 -5.77 26.42 -34.85
C THR A 367 -4.62 26.15 -35.78
N VAL A 368 -4.04 24.96 -35.70
CA VAL A 368 -3.13 24.48 -36.72
C VAL A 368 -3.98 24.32 -37.99
N THR A 369 -3.97 25.35 -38.82
CA THR A 369 -4.55 25.26 -40.16
C THR A 369 -3.71 24.25 -40.92
N LEU A 370 -4.19 23.02 -40.99
CA LEU A 370 -3.69 22.02 -41.89
C LEU A 370 -3.96 22.56 -43.32
N THR A 371 -2.98 23.23 -43.89
CA THR A 371 -2.93 23.50 -45.35
C THR A 371 -2.89 22.15 -46.04
N ALA A 372 -3.95 21.81 -46.74
CA ALA A 372 -4.01 20.64 -47.57
C ALA A 372 -2.81 20.66 -48.57
N PRO A 373 -2.11 19.55 -48.73
CA PRO A 373 -1.02 19.49 -49.72
C PRO A 373 -1.61 19.76 -51.11
N GLN A 374 -1.04 20.76 -51.81
CA GLN A 374 -1.34 20.97 -53.21
C GLN A 374 -0.95 19.74 -54.02
N PRO A 375 -1.72 19.35 -55.06
CA PRO A 375 -1.35 18.21 -55.90
C PRO A 375 -0.11 18.57 -56.72
N GLU A 376 0.98 17.81 -56.57
CA GLU A 376 2.16 17.88 -57.45
C GLU A 376 1.80 17.33 -58.79
N GLU A 377 2.08 18.12 -59.84
CA GLU A 377 2.01 17.69 -61.22
C GLU A 377 3.11 16.63 -61.52
N PRO A 378 2.84 15.64 -62.37
CA PRO A 378 3.81 14.59 -62.68
C PRO A 378 4.89 15.11 -63.63
N LYS A 379 6.12 15.24 -63.15
CA LYS A 379 7.30 15.34 -64.00
C LYS A 379 7.83 13.96 -64.31
N GLY A 380 7.92 13.74 -65.63
CA GLY A 380 8.25 12.49 -66.26
C GLY A 380 9.71 12.07 -66.17
N GLU A 381 9.87 10.83 -66.67
CA GLU A 381 11.05 10.13 -67.14
C GLU A 381 12.00 9.52 -66.11
N ALA A 382 11.94 8.23 -66.10
CA ALA A 382 12.91 7.32 -65.51
C ALA A 382 14.17 7.25 -66.38
N PRO A 383 15.35 7.08 -65.84
CA PRO A 383 16.44 6.40 -66.56
C PRO A 383 16.76 5.03 -65.96
N ALA A 384 17.18 4.20 -66.86
CA ALA A 384 17.43 2.79 -66.84
C ALA A 384 18.39 2.27 -65.75
N LEU A 385 18.09 1.03 -65.35
CA LEU A 385 18.97 0.09 -64.67
C LEU A 385 20.34 -0.03 -65.35
N GLN A 386 21.40 0.14 -64.57
CA GLN A 386 22.71 -0.46 -64.90
C GLN A 386 23.16 -1.30 -63.71
N SER A 387 23.32 -2.57 -64.02
CA SER A 387 23.98 -3.61 -63.24
C SER A 387 25.49 -3.35 -63.20
N GLU A 388 26.13 -3.33 -62.07
CA GLU A 388 27.56 -3.56 -61.98
C GLU A 388 27.90 -4.55 -60.85
N GLU A 389 28.81 -5.42 -61.26
CA GLU A 389 29.27 -6.65 -60.65
C GLU A 389 30.12 -6.46 -59.41
N GLN A 390 30.12 -7.51 -58.59
CA GLN A 390 31.14 -7.73 -57.58
C GLN A 390 32.53 -7.91 -58.12
N PRO A 391 33.61 -7.65 -57.40
CA PRO A 391 34.76 -8.52 -57.40
C PRO A 391 35.08 -9.11 -55.98
N THR A 392 35.29 -10.39 -56.05
CA THR A 392 35.98 -11.27 -55.10
C THR A 392 37.50 -11.03 -55.14
N THR A 393 38.18 -11.03 -53.99
CA THR A 393 39.54 -11.53 -53.74
C THR A 393 39.70 -11.69 -52.23
N SER A 394 39.80 -12.84 -51.58
CA SER A 394 40.84 -13.89 -51.44
C SER A 394 42.11 -13.44 -50.65
N ASN A 395 42.36 -14.23 -49.59
CA ASN A 395 43.63 -14.57 -48.92
C ASN A 395 44.21 -13.54 -47.93
N GLU A 396 44.81 -13.91 -46.80
CA GLU A 396 45.44 -15.13 -46.25
C GLU A 396 45.69 -15.00 -44.74
N SER A 397 45.61 -16.16 -44.07
CA SER A 397 46.53 -16.74 -43.07
C SER A 397 46.80 -16.05 -41.72
N GLY A 398 46.60 -16.83 -40.65
CA GLY A 398 47.23 -16.65 -39.35
C GLY A 398 46.50 -17.34 -38.18
N SER A 399 46.61 -18.65 -38.05
CA SER A 399 46.49 -19.41 -36.82
C SER A 399 47.91 -19.68 -36.25
N PRO A 400 48.10 -20.19 -35.03
CA PRO A 400 47.21 -20.74 -33.99
C PRO A 400 47.60 -20.35 -32.54
N SER A 401 46.77 -20.63 -31.57
CA SER A 401 47.22 -21.21 -30.29
C SER A 401 46.05 -21.88 -29.57
N ASP A 402 46.26 -23.13 -29.29
CA ASP A 402 45.44 -24.09 -28.57
C ASP A 402 45.22 -23.72 -27.09
N GLU A 403 43.99 -23.85 -26.60
CA GLU A 403 43.70 -24.35 -25.29
C GLU A 403 42.29 -25.02 -25.26
N PRO A 404 42.11 -26.12 -24.47
CA PRO A 404 41.10 -27.14 -24.73
C PRO A 404 39.74 -26.81 -24.12
N LEU A 405 38.70 -27.07 -24.90
CA LEU A 405 37.31 -27.15 -24.49
C LEU A 405 37.08 -28.30 -23.50
N VAL A 406 36.59 -27.97 -22.33
CA VAL A 406 36.07 -28.96 -21.37
C VAL A 406 34.61 -29.23 -21.75
N GLU A 407 34.30 -30.44 -22.16
CA GLU A 407 32.96 -30.92 -22.44
C GLU A 407 32.13 -30.99 -21.14
N PRO A 408 30.85 -30.61 -21.13
CA PRO A 408 29.96 -30.89 -20.01
C PRO A 408 29.49 -32.34 -20.05
N THR A 409 29.80 -33.09 -18.98
CA THR A 409 29.32 -34.41 -18.74
C THR A 409 27.80 -34.48 -18.71
N SER A 410 27.23 -35.31 -19.57
CA SER A 410 25.84 -35.71 -19.60
C SER A 410 25.46 -36.48 -18.33
N PHE A 411 24.55 -35.95 -17.55
CA PHE A 411 23.81 -36.75 -16.59
C PHE A 411 22.61 -37.39 -17.29
N ALA A 412 22.62 -38.72 -17.28
CA ALA A 412 21.55 -39.55 -17.77
C ALA A 412 20.27 -39.30 -16.98
N ALA A 413 19.15 -39.04 -17.74
CA ALA A 413 17.82 -39.04 -17.19
C ALA A 413 17.42 -40.50 -16.93
N GLU A 414 17.21 -40.85 -15.67
CA GLU A 414 16.44 -42.04 -15.30
C GLU A 414 14.96 -41.68 -15.38
N ASP A 415 14.24 -42.43 -16.20
CA ASP A 415 12.81 -42.41 -16.34
C ASP A 415 12.12 -42.78 -15.01
N ALA A 416 11.61 -41.81 -14.26
CA ALA A 416 10.66 -42.03 -13.18
C ALA A 416 9.26 -42.04 -13.76
N VAL A 417 8.68 -43.21 -13.83
CA VAL A 417 7.28 -43.50 -14.17
C VAL A 417 6.40 -42.72 -13.17
N ALA A 418 5.59 -41.79 -13.68
CA ALA A 418 4.59 -41.11 -12.90
C ALA A 418 3.48 -42.09 -12.50
N GLU A 419 3.48 -42.53 -11.26
CA GLU A 419 2.30 -43.18 -10.65
C GLU A 419 1.21 -42.11 -10.48
N THR A 420 0.09 -42.29 -11.20
CA THR A 420 -1.14 -41.51 -11.03
C THR A 420 -1.77 -41.90 -9.69
N GLU A 421 -1.77 -40.97 -8.73
CA GLU A 421 -2.55 -41.15 -7.50
C GLU A 421 -4.04 -41.25 -7.83
N PRO A 422 -4.77 -42.21 -7.21
CA PRO A 422 -6.20 -42.34 -7.39
C PRO A 422 -6.96 -41.19 -6.72
N PRO A 423 -8.17 -40.82 -7.17
CA PRO A 423 -8.92 -39.72 -6.64
C PRO A 423 -9.23 -39.90 -5.15
N LEU A 424 -8.96 -38.89 -4.34
CA LEU A 424 -9.25 -38.83 -2.91
C LEU A 424 -10.74 -39.17 -2.67
N LYS A 425 -10.99 -40.31 -2.08
CA LYS A 425 -12.32 -40.69 -1.57
C LYS A 425 -12.63 -39.77 -0.37
N VAL A 426 -13.77 -39.11 -0.45
CA VAL A 426 -14.36 -38.38 0.68
C VAL A 426 -14.58 -39.38 1.82
N PRO A 427 -14.04 -39.18 3.03
CA PRO A 427 -14.24 -40.09 4.14
C PRO A 427 -15.71 -40.04 4.58
N GLN A 428 -16.39 -41.19 4.58
CA GLN A 428 -17.61 -41.34 5.34
C GLN A 428 -17.35 -41.09 6.82
N GLN A 429 -18.11 -40.19 7.44
CA GLN A 429 -17.98 -39.79 8.84
C GLN A 429 -18.16 -41.02 9.75
N ASP A 430 -17.08 -41.43 10.36
CA ASP A 430 -17.11 -42.38 11.49
C ASP A 430 -17.45 -41.62 12.77
N ARG A 431 -18.55 -42.00 13.43
CA ARG A 431 -19.18 -41.29 14.56
C ARG A 431 -18.39 -41.31 15.89
N GLN A 432 -17.10 -41.57 15.91
CA GLN A 432 -16.32 -41.75 17.15
C GLN A 432 -15.05 -40.90 17.28
N THR A 433 -14.71 -40.04 16.34
CA THR A 433 -13.57 -39.13 16.53
C THR A 433 -14.07 -37.78 17.08
N PRO A 434 -13.51 -37.29 18.21
CA PRO A 434 -13.88 -35.96 18.71
C PRO A 434 -13.51 -34.92 17.67
N PRO A 435 -14.37 -33.89 17.44
CA PRO A 435 -14.10 -32.87 16.45
C PRO A 435 -12.77 -32.16 16.71
N SER A 436 -12.03 -31.86 15.66
CA SER A 436 -10.77 -31.11 15.72
C SER A 436 -10.97 -29.76 16.40
N ALA A 437 -9.90 -29.12 16.86
CA ALA A 437 -9.99 -27.77 17.43
C ALA A 437 -10.68 -26.80 16.48
N GLU A 438 -10.41 -26.93 15.18
CA GLU A 438 -11.02 -26.14 14.10
C GLU A 438 -12.53 -26.42 13.92
N GLN A 439 -12.95 -27.67 13.99
CA GLN A 439 -14.36 -28.03 13.97
C GLN A 439 -15.12 -27.60 15.24
N LYS A 440 -14.48 -27.71 16.40
CA LYS A 440 -15.03 -27.20 17.67
C LYS A 440 -15.21 -25.69 17.65
N TRP A 441 -14.28 -24.99 16.99
CA TRP A 441 -14.31 -23.55 16.81
C TRP A 441 -15.46 -23.13 15.87
N GLN A 442 -15.62 -23.78 14.71
CA GLN A 442 -16.73 -23.53 13.78
C GLN A 442 -18.11 -23.77 14.44
N TYR A 443 -18.26 -24.82 15.24
CA TYR A 443 -19.50 -25.12 15.95
C TYR A 443 -19.80 -24.09 17.06
N ARG A 444 -18.78 -23.66 17.79
CA ARG A 444 -18.94 -22.66 18.86
C ARG A 444 -19.28 -21.29 18.28
N PHE A 445 -18.61 -20.90 17.22
CA PHE A 445 -18.85 -19.66 16.50
C PHE A 445 -20.27 -19.56 15.93
N LEU A 446 -20.74 -20.58 15.24
CA LEU A 446 -22.09 -20.61 14.67
C LEU A 446 -23.18 -20.58 15.76
N ARG A 447 -22.98 -21.25 16.88
CA ARG A 447 -23.91 -21.29 18.00
C ARG A 447 -23.99 -19.95 18.77
N ASP A 448 -22.85 -19.32 19.02
CA ASP A 448 -22.80 -18.06 19.77
C ASP A 448 -23.27 -16.88 18.90
N LYS A 449 -23.11 -17.02 17.58
CA LYS A 449 -23.65 -16.07 16.58
C LYS A 449 -25.18 -16.16 16.49
N GLN A 450 -25.74 -17.37 16.45
CA GLN A 450 -27.19 -17.56 16.42
C GLN A 450 -27.87 -16.94 17.63
N LYS A 451 -27.24 -17.02 18.82
CA LYS A 451 -27.72 -16.37 20.04
C LYS A 451 -27.67 -14.84 20.01
N ARG A 452 -26.70 -14.21 19.28
CA ARG A 452 -26.63 -12.74 19.17
C ARG A 452 -27.69 -12.16 18.22
N TYR A 453 -28.05 -12.87 17.16
CA TYR A 453 -29.10 -12.43 16.24
C TYR A 453 -30.53 -12.70 16.72
N GLU A 454 -30.73 -13.63 17.63
CA GLU A 454 -32.05 -13.89 18.27
C GLU A 454 -32.42 -12.78 19.29
N TRP A 455 -31.51 -11.87 19.64
CA TRP A 455 -31.75 -10.74 20.57
C TRP A 455 -32.04 -9.40 19.85
N GLU A 456 -31.80 -9.30 18.53
CA GLU A 456 -32.05 -8.07 17.77
C GLU A 456 -33.40 -8.04 17.04
N ASP A 457 -34.16 -9.14 17.04
CA ASP A 457 -35.50 -9.22 16.41
C ASP A 457 -36.66 -9.08 17.43
N GLU A 458 -36.39 -8.77 18.71
CA GLU A 458 -37.40 -8.59 19.77
C GLU A 458 -37.52 -7.17 20.33
N ASP A 459 -36.99 -6.09 19.66
CA ASP A 459 -37.27 -4.70 20.04
C ASP A 459 -37.85 -3.87 18.90
#